data_1fe06a53e5c2bd12f3a10634ff16af66
#
_entry.id   1fe06a53e5c2bd12f3a10634ff16af66
#
_cell.length_a   1.000
_cell.length_b   1.000
_cell.length_c   1.000
_cell.angle_alpha   90.00
_cell.angle_beta   90.00
_cell.angle_gamma   90.00
#
_symmetry.space_group_name_H-M   'P 1'
#
loop_
_entity.id
_entity.type
_entity.pdbx_description
1 polymer ?
#
loop_
_entity_poly.entity_id
_entity_poly.type
_entity_poly.pdbx_seq_one_letter_code
_entity_poly.pdbx_strand_id
1 'polypeptide(L)'
;MSISTKKLFLSYLRQLRIIVDKTPDSFFLDTLSEGMFSLELNAQVAANFLLRGYCPLVSVNVRSFELAASGKDSVCRLLDQVNVYLESLPEVLEFDDLKVLSDSAGFSEVKLPQSRFIFEYIIPNYMFHVSMVYAIARKNGVPLSKGDFDGWHSYPVGFKFE
;
A
#
# COMPACT_ATOMS: atom_id res chain seq x y z
N MET A 1 14.94 19.84 -1.45
CA MET A 1 15.31 18.49 -0.99
C MET A 1 14.31 17.51 -1.57
N SER A 2 14.73 16.73 -2.55
CA SER A 2 13.85 15.75 -3.22
C SER A 2 13.70 14.52 -2.31
N ILE A 3 12.45 14.10 -2.02
CA ILE A 3 12.20 12.85 -1.33
C ILE A 3 12.36 11.73 -2.35
N SER A 4 13.22 10.74 -2.04
CA SER A 4 13.35 9.54 -2.86
C SER A 4 12.02 8.79 -2.93
N THR A 5 11.60 8.38 -4.13
CA THR A 5 10.39 7.57 -4.35
C THR A 5 10.43 6.29 -3.51
N LYS A 6 11.61 5.66 -3.38
CA LYS A 6 11.81 4.49 -2.53
C LYS A 6 11.49 4.80 -1.07
N LYS A 7 12.04 5.89 -0.51
CA LYS A 7 11.78 6.30 0.87
C LYS A 7 10.30 6.59 1.10
N LEU A 8 9.64 7.22 0.12
CA LEU A 8 8.19 7.45 0.17
C LEU A 8 7.41 6.13 0.23
N PHE A 9 7.72 5.18 -0.64
CA PHE A 9 7.04 3.87 -0.67
C PHE A 9 7.29 3.05 0.59
N LEU A 10 8.52 3.08 1.13
CA LEU A 10 8.83 2.45 2.43
C LEU A 10 8.06 3.10 3.57
N SER A 11 7.87 4.43 3.54
CA SER A 11 7.04 5.10 4.55
C SER A 11 5.56 4.69 4.46
N TYR A 12 5.04 4.51 3.24
CA TYR A 12 3.69 4.00 3.01
C TYR A 12 3.50 2.58 3.54
N LEU A 13 4.45 1.67 3.28
CA LEU A 13 4.43 0.32 3.85
C LEU A 13 4.44 0.33 5.37
N ARG A 14 5.21 1.24 5.98
CA ARG A 14 5.25 1.39 7.45
C ARG A 14 3.89 1.82 8.00
N GLN A 15 3.20 2.75 7.38
CA GLN A 15 1.86 3.17 7.82
C GLN A 15 0.85 2.03 7.67
N LEU A 16 0.87 1.32 6.55
CA LEU A 16 0.04 0.12 6.38
C LEU A 16 0.32 -0.92 7.46
N ARG A 17 1.60 -1.17 7.79
CA ARG A 17 2.00 -2.10 8.85
C ARG A 17 1.45 -1.69 10.21
N ILE A 18 1.46 -0.39 10.56
CA ILE A 18 0.89 0.13 11.81
C ILE A 18 -0.61 -0.20 11.90
N ILE A 19 -1.36 0.00 10.83
CA ILE A 19 -2.80 -0.32 10.79
C ILE A 19 -3.02 -1.83 10.97
N VAL A 20 -2.26 -2.64 10.25
CA VAL A 20 -2.30 -4.12 10.33
C VAL A 20 -1.97 -4.60 11.75
N ASP A 21 -0.91 -4.06 12.37
CA ASP A 21 -0.49 -4.45 13.72
C ASP A 21 -1.54 -4.13 14.79
N LYS A 22 -2.27 -3.03 14.63
CA LYS A 22 -3.35 -2.63 15.54
C LYS A 22 -4.65 -3.42 15.34
N THR A 23 -4.81 -4.08 14.20
CA THR A 23 -6.04 -4.80 13.84
C THR A 23 -5.99 -6.24 14.40
N PRO A 24 -6.99 -6.69 15.18
CA PRO A 24 -7.12 -8.07 15.61
C PRO A 24 -7.25 -9.05 14.43
N ASP A 25 -6.67 -10.24 14.58
CA ASP A 25 -6.65 -11.28 13.53
C ASP A 25 -8.04 -11.66 13.03
N SER A 26 -9.04 -11.64 13.92
CA SER A 26 -10.44 -12.00 13.60
C SER A 26 -11.08 -11.15 12.50
N PHE A 27 -10.52 -9.97 12.17
CA PHE A 27 -11.10 -9.05 11.18
C PHE A 27 -10.46 -9.11 9.79
N PHE A 28 -9.47 -9.99 9.60
CA PHE A 28 -8.71 -10.01 8.33
C PHE A 28 -9.52 -10.53 7.14
N LEU A 29 -10.53 -11.37 7.38
CA LEU A 29 -11.46 -11.85 6.34
C LEU A 29 -12.67 -10.90 6.12
N ASP A 30 -12.84 -9.89 6.96
CA ASP A 30 -13.96 -8.98 6.83
C ASP A 30 -13.81 -8.08 5.60
N THR A 31 -14.96 -7.70 5.05
CA THR A 31 -15.10 -6.78 3.90
C THR A 31 -15.82 -5.51 4.32
N LEU A 32 -15.64 -4.42 3.58
CA LEU A 32 -16.42 -3.21 3.82
C LEU A 32 -17.88 -3.41 3.42
N SER A 33 -18.10 -4.08 2.30
CA SER A 33 -19.41 -4.41 1.74
C SER A 33 -19.33 -5.71 0.95
N GLU A 34 -20.46 -6.33 0.67
CA GLU A 34 -20.56 -7.51 -0.17
C GLU A 34 -19.92 -7.28 -1.55
N GLY A 35 -19.18 -8.27 -2.05
CA GLY A 35 -18.49 -8.21 -3.35
C GLY A 35 -17.20 -7.38 -3.34
N MET A 36 -16.76 -6.85 -2.19
CA MET A 36 -15.47 -6.16 -2.04
C MET A 36 -14.39 -7.08 -1.47
N PHE A 37 -13.14 -6.72 -1.69
CA PHE A 37 -12.00 -7.43 -1.10
C PHE A 37 -12.02 -7.39 0.42
N SER A 38 -11.55 -8.46 1.03
CA SER A 38 -11.28 -8.53 2.47
C SER A 38 -10.15 -7.58 2.89
N LEU A 39 -10.00 -7.35 4.18
CA LEU A 39 -8.90 -6.56 4.73
C LEU A 39 -7.55 -7.11 4.29
N GLU A 40 -7.33 -8.43 4.41
CA GLU A 40 -6.06 -9.07 4.03
C GLU A 40 -5.75 -8.94 2.53
N LEU A 41 -6.74 -9.10 1.66
CA LEU A 41 -6.56 -8.93 0.22
C LEU A 41 -6.28 -7.46 -0.15
N ASN A 42 -6.93 -6.50 0.49
CA ASN A 42 -6.61 -5.09 0.30
C ASN A 42 -5.17 -4.77 0.73
N ALA A 43 -4.70 -5.33 1.85
CA ALA A 43 -3.33 -5.14 2.30
C ALA A 43 -2.30 -5.75 1.32
N GLN A 44 -2.56 -6.96 0.81
CA GLN A 44 -1.73 -7.61 -0.21
C GLN A 44 -1.66 -6.77 -1.49
N VAL A 45 -2.80 -6.34 -2.01
CA VAL A 45 -2.87 -5.56 -3.25
C VAL A 45 -2.19 -4.21 -3.08
N ALA A 46 -2.40 -3.52 -1.95
CA ALA A 46 -1.72 -2.25 -1.65
C ALA A 46 -0.19 -2.42 -1.70
N ALA A 47 0.35 -3.40 -0.99
CA ALA A 47 1.79 -3.64 -0.96
C ALA A 47 2.36 -3.97 -2.36
N ASN A 48 1.66 -4.81 -3.13
CA ASN A 48 2.10 -5.15 -4.49
C ASN A 48 1.99 -3.96 -5.47
N PHE A 49 1.07 -3.01 -5.28
CA PHE A 49 1.03 -1.80 -6.10
C PHE A 49 2.33 -0.99 -6.01
N LEU A 50 2.96 -0.93 -4.84
CA LEU A 50 4.26 -0.25 -4.70
C LEU A 50 5.34 -0.92 -5.54
N LEU A 51 5.37 -2.26 -5.62
CA LEU A 51 6.30 -2.99 -6.47
C LEU A 51 5.95 -2.86 -7.96
N ARG A 52 4.66 -2.89 -8.31
CA ARG A 52 4.19 -2.63 -9.70
C ARG A 52 4.64 -1.26 -10.20
N GLY A 53 4.74 -0.28 -9.30
CA GLY A 53 5.27 1.04 -9.61
C GLY A 53 6.80 1.10 -9.63
N TYR A 54 7.45 0.54 -8.61
CA TYR A 54 8.89 0.75 -8.42
C TYR A 54 9.77 -0.14 -9.32
N CYS A 55 9.40 -1.41 -9.52
CA CYS A 55 10.19 -2.32 -10.34
C CYS A 55 10.43 -1.80 -11.77
N PRO A 56 9.40 -1.31 -12.50
CA PRO A 56 9.62 -0.74 -13.83
C PRO A 56 10.50 0.51 -13.85
N LEU A 57 10.48 1.33 -12.78
CA LEU A 57 11.36 2.50 -12.68
C LEU A 57 12.84 2.12 -12.71
N VAL A 58 13.18 0.98 -12.14
CA VAL A 58 14.56 0.46 -12.07
C VAL A 58 14.83 -0.62 -13.11
N SER A 59 13.93 -0.78 -14.09
CA SER A 59 14.06 -1.72 -15.21
C SER A 59 14.22 -3.20 -14.78
N VAL A 60 13.55 -3.59 -13.69
CA VAL A 60 13.44 -4.99 -13.28
C VAL A 60 12.01 -5.49 -13.46
N ASN A 61 11.87 -6.80 -13.63
CA ASN A 61 10.56 -7.43 -13.72
C ASN A 61 9.77 -7.23 -12.43
N VAL A 62 8.47 -6.95 -12.57
CA VAL A 62 7.58 -6.83 -11.42
C VAL A 62 7.54 -8.15 -10.66
N ARG A 63 7.82 -8.10 -9.37
CA ARG A 63 7.65 -9.20 -8.44
C ARG A 63 6.41 -8.96 -7.60
N SER A 64 5.54 -9.96 -7.52
CA SER A 64 4.39 -9.98 -6.64
C SER A 64 4.59 -10.96 -5.49
N PHE A 65 4.04 -10.63 -4.33
CA PHE A 65 4.02 -11.49 -3.15
C PHE A 65 2.57 -11.86 -2.84
N GLU A 66 2.36 -13.14 -2.52
CA GLU A 66 1.06 -13.70 -2.22
C GLU A 66 0.98 -14.09 -0.74
N LEU A 67 -0.22 -14.03 -0.17
CA LEU A 67 -0.47 -14.55 1.17
C LEU A 67 -0.25 -16.07 1.20
N ALA A 68 0.60 -16.53 2.11
CA ALA A 68 0.85 -17.96 2.29
C ALA A 68 -0.32 -18.67 2.98
N ALA A 69 -1.09 -17.95 3.77
CA ALA A 69 -2.30 -18.39 4.47
C ALA A 69 -3.16 -17.17 4.78
N SER A 70 -4.38 -17.38 5.27
CA SER A 70 -5.23 -16.30 5.76
C SER A 70 -4.74 -15.80 7.11
N GLY A 71 -5.01 -14.52 7.41
CA GLY A 71 -4.85 -13.91 8.72
C GLY A 71 -3.65 -12.98 8.85
N LYS A 72 -3.57 -12.37 10.02
CA LYS A 72 -2.63 -11.30 10.36
C LYS A 72 -1.17 -11.66 10.14
N ASP A 73 -0.75 -12.83 10.60
CA ASP A 73 0.65 -13.26 10.51
C ASP A 73 1.12 -13.39 9.06
N SER A 74 0.23 -13.84 8.17
CA SER A 74 0.53 -13.96 6.75
C SER A 74 0.66 -12.59 6.10
N VAL A 75 -0.23 -11.65 6.43
CA VAL A 75 -0.15 -10.26 5.97
C VAL A 75 1.13 -9.60 6.47
N CYS A 76 1.46 -9.73 7.75
CA CYS A 76 2.69 -9.17 8.32
C CYS A 76 3.94 -9.69 7.59
N ARG A 77 4.03 -11.01 7.36
CA ARG A 77 5.14 -11.60 6.60
C ARG A 77 5.22 -11.08 5.15
N LEU A 78 4.08 -10.93 4.49
CA LEU A 78 4.03 -10.36 3.14
C LEU A 78 4.57 -8.92 3.13
N LEU A 79 4.12 -8.08 4.07
CA LEU A 79 4.60 -6.70 4.17
C LEU A 79 6.12 -6.64 4.44
N ASP A 80 6.65 -7.53 5.30
CA ASP A 80 8.07 -7.63 5.58
C ASP A 80 8.86 -8.05 4.31
N GLN A 81 8.34 -9.03 3.55
CA GLN A 81 8.95 -9.46 2.28
C GLN A 81 8.98 -8.33 1.24
N VAL A 82 7.88 -7.59 1.10
CA VAL A 82 7.81 -6.44 0.19
C VAL A 82 8.78 -5.35 0.62
N ASN A 83 8.86 -5.05 1.93
CA ASN A 83 9.79 -4.06 2.46
C ASN A 83 11.24 -4.43 2.15
N VAL A 84 11.66 -5.65 2.49
CA VAL A 84 13.04 -6.14 2.24
C VAL A 84 13.36 -6.11 0.75
N TYR A 85 12.43 -6.53 -0.09
CA TYR A 85 12.64 -6.52 -1.54
C TYR A 85 12.76 -5.09 -2.08
N LEU A 86 11.87 -4.18 -1.69
CA LEU A 86 11.91 -2.78 -2.09
C LEU A 86 13.21 -2.09 -1.63
N GLU A 87 13.68 -2.36 -0.42
CA GLU A 87 14.95 -1.86 0.09
C GLU A 87 16.14 -2.34 -0.75
N SER A 88 16.10 -3.56 -1.27
CA SER A 88 17.16 -4.15 -2.09
C SER A 88 17.28 -3.54 -3.49
N LEU A 89 16.24 -2.88 -3.99
CA LEU A 89 16.22 -2.30 -5.33
C LEU A 89 17.08 -1.02 -5.40
N PRO A 90 17.61 -0.64 -6.60
CA PRO A 90 18.34 0.63 -6.76
C PRO A 90 17.52 1.86 -6.39
N GLU A 91 18.18 2.96 -6.04
CA GLU A 91 17.52 4.27 -5.85
C GLU A 91 17.12 4.88 -7.20
N VAL A 92 15.96 5.55 -7.22
CA VAL A 92 15.52 6.43 -8.30
C VAL A 92 15.58 7.87 -7.79
N LEU A 93 16.49 8.65 -8.35
CA LEU A 93 16.70 10.05 -7.96
C LEU A 93 15.77 11.00 -8.72
N GLU A 94 15.51 10.69 -10.00
CA GLU A 94 14.70 11.51 -10.91
C GLU A 94 13.89 10.61 -11.83
N PHE A 95 12.71 11.07 -12.25
CA PHE A 95 11.91 10.41 -13.27
C PHE A 95 12.39 10.80 -14.67
N ASP A 96 12.41 9.84 -15.56
CA ASP A 96 12.65 10.03 -16.99
C ASP A 96 11.31 9.95 -17.75
N ASP A 97 10.66 11.10 -17.94
CA ASP A 97 9.34 11.16 -18.60
C ASP A 97 9.38 10.90 -20.11
N LEU A 98 10.56 10.70 -20.68
CA LEU A 98 10.69 10.15 -22.05
C LEU A 98 10.42 8.64 -22.08
N LYS A 99 10.50 7.98 -20.94
CA LYS A 99 10.16 6.56 -20.78
C LYS A 99 8.70 6.40 -20.37
N VAL A 100 8.02 5.52 -21.10
CA VAL A 100 6.63 5.14 -20.83
C VAL A 100 6.63 3.81 -20.09
N LEU A 101 5.92 3.77 -18.97
CA LEU A 101 5.66 2.55 -18.21
C LEU A 101 4.23 2.07 -18.50
N SER A 102 4.02 0.76 -18.41
CA SER A 102 2.71 0.16 -18.62
C SER A 102 2.35 -0.84 -17.53
N ASP A 103 1.05 -0.98 -17.31
CA ASP A 103 0.48 -1.97 -16.39
C ASP A 103 -0.95 -2.32 -16.81
N SER A 104 -1.45 -3.46 -16.32
CA SER A 104 -2.84 -3.86 -16.52
C SER A 104 -3.72 -3.30 -15.41
N ALA A 105 -4.74 -2.54 -15.77
CA ALA A 105 -5.77 -2.01 -14.86
C ALA A 105 -7.10 -2.73 -15.15
N GLY A 106 -7.32 -3.88 -14.53
CA GLY A 106 -8.44 -4.74 -14.86
C GLY A 106 -8.32 -5.24 -16.31
N PHE A 107 -9.32 -4.89 -17.15
CA PHE A 107 -9.33 -5.22 -18.58
C PHE A 107 -8.74 -4.12 -19.48
N SER A 108 -8.21 -3.07 -18.89
CA SER A 108 -7.59 -1.96 -19.60
C SER A 108 -6.08 -1.96 -19.42
N GLU A 109 -5.35 -1.40 -20.39
CA GLU A 109 -3.92 -1.14 -20.29
C GLU A 109 -3.69 0.33 -19.94
N VAL A 110 -2.85 0.60 -18.94
CA VAL A 110 -2.36 1.93 -18.61
C VAL A 110 -0.97 2.10 -19.20
N LYS A 111 -0.76 3.20 -19.94
CA LYS A 111 0.55 3.59 -20.51
C LYS A 111 0.80 5.06 -20.20
N LEU A 112 1.76 5.36 -19.35
CA LEU A 112 2.04 6.73 -18.90
C LEU A 112 3.55 6.98 -18.79
N PRO A 113 4.01 8.22 -18.98
CA PRO A 113 5.35 8.64 -18.57
C PRO A 113 5.63 8.30 -17.11
N GLN A 114 6.89 8.12 -16.74
CA GLN A 114 7.27 7.63 -15.41
C GLN A 114 6.62 8.40 -14.26
N SER A 115 6.71 9.74 -14.26
CA SER A 115 6.14 10.56 -13.17
C SER A 115 4.62 10.41 -13.09
N ARG A 116 3.93 10.46 -14.22
CA ARG A 116 2.47 10.30 -14.28
C ARG A 116 2.04 8.89 -13.87
N PHE A 117 2.81 7.86 -14.28
CA PHE A 117 2.54 6.48 -13.88
C PHE A 117 2.56 6.33 -12.36
N ILE A 118 3.54 6.93 -11.69
CA ILE A 118 3.64 6.89 -10.22
C ILE A 118 2.52 7.72 -9.56
N PHE A 119 2.35 8.99 -9.98
CA PHE A 119 1.46 9.91 -9.26
C PHE A 119 -0.01 9.77 -9.61
N GLU A 120 -0.34 9.42 -10.86
CA GLU A 120 -1.73 9.33 -11.32
C GLU A 120 -2.30 7.90 -11.28
N TYR A 121 -1.44 6.87 -11.26
CA TYR A 121 -1.88 5.48 -11.28
C TYR A 121 -1.47 4.70 -10.03
N ILE A 122 -0.19 4.60 -9.73
CA ILE A 122 0.30 3.75 -8.62
C ILE A 122 -0.14 4.26 -7.25
N ILE A 123 0.16 5.52 -6.93
CA ILE A 123 -0.17 6.10 -5.62
C ILE A 123 -1.68 6.13 -5.35
N PRO A 124 -2.56 6.57 -6.29
CA PRO A 124 -4.00 6.51 -6.06
C PRO A 124 -4.54 5.10 -5.81
N ASN A 125 -4.03 4.09 -6.51
CA ASN A 125 -4.45 2.70 -6.28
C ASN A 125 -3.94 2.17 -4.92
N TYR A 126 -2.71 2.46 -4.56
CA TYR A 126 -2.20 2.16 -3.22
C TYR A 126 -3.10 2.78 -2.14
N MET A 127 -3.39 4.09 -2.25
CA MET A 127 -4.21 4.82 -1.28
C MET A 127 -5.64 4.27 -1.21
N PHE A 128 -6.22 3.87 -2.35
CA PHE A 128 -7.53 3.20 -2.37
C PHE A 128 -7.52 1.95 -1.48
N HIS A 129 -6.58 1.04 -1.67
CA HIS A 129 -6.53 -0.21 -0.94
C HIS A 129 -6.17 -0.03 0.54
N VAL A 130 -5.26 0.87 0.88
CA VAL A 130 -4.96 1.20 2.29
C VAL A 130 -6.15 1.84 2.98
N SER A 131 -6.90 2.70 2.27
CA SER A 131 -8.14 3.28 2.80
C SER A 131 -9.19 2.21 3.09
N MET A 132 -9.25 1.15 2.27
CA MET A 132 -10.14 0.00 2.54
C MET A 132 -9.69 -0.77 3.78
N VAL A 133 -8.38 -1.04 3.94
CA VAL A 133 -7.85 -1.67 5.17
C VAL A 133 -8.25 -0.85 6.40
N TYR A 134 -8.00 0.46 6.36
CA TYR A 134 -8.36 1.38 7.44
C TYR A 134 -9.88 1.37 7.72
N ALA A 135 -10.70 1.47 6.69
CA ALA A 135 -12.16 1.54 6.83
C ALA A 135 -12.75 0.24 7.41
N ILE A 136 -12.26 -0.93 6.95
CA ILE A 136 -12.70 -2.24 7.47
C ILE A 136 -12.31 -2.36 8.95
N ALA A 137 -11.08 -2.01 9.31
CA ALA A 137 -10.63 -2.03 10.71
C ALA A 137 -11.48 -1.09 11.58
N ARG A 138 -11.74 0.16 11.13
CA ARG A 138 -12.58 1.13 11.85
C ARG A 138 -14.04 0.68 11.98
N LYS A 139 -14.62 0.07 10.95
CA LYS A 139 -15.95 -0.53 10.99
C LYS A 139 -16.08 -1.57 12.11
N ASN A 140 -15.01 -2.31 12.36
CA ASN A 140 -14.93 -3.32 13.42
C ASN A 140 -14.47 -2.76 14.79
N GLY A 141 -14.45 -1.44 14.96
CA GLY A 141 -14.16 -0.79 16.25
C GLY A 141 -12.67 -0.72 16.60
N VAL A 142 -11.77 -1.02 15.68
CA VAL A 142 -10.32 -0.87 15.94
C VAL A 142 -10.00 0.61 16.18
N PRO A 143 -9.30 0.97 17.28
CA PRO A 143 -9.04 2.36 17.64
C PRO A 143 -7.90 2.96 16.80
N LEU A 144 -8.19 3.21 15.53
CA LEU A 144 -7.29 3.88 14.60
C LEU A 144 -7.64 5.37 14.48
N SER A 145 -6.61 6.19 14.32
CA SER A 145 -6.73 7.61 14.01
C SER A 145 -6.19 7.92 12.62
N LYS A 146 -6.41 9.13 12.14
CA LYS A 146 -5.82 9.61 10.89
C LYS A 146 -4.28 9.58 10.94
N GLY A 147 -3.69 9.77 12.14
CA GLY A 147 -2.24 9.65 12.32
C GLY A 147 -1.70 8.25 12.06
N ASP A 148 -2.48 7.19 12.31
CA ASP A 148 -2.10 5.83 11.95
C ASP A 148 -2.05 5.63 10.43
N PHE A 149 -2.85 6.39 9.68
CA PHE A 149 -2.90 6.36 8.23
C PHE A 149 -1.74 7.18 7.60
N ASP A 150 -1.55 8.43 8.04
CA ASP A 150 -0.64 9.35 7.36
C ASP A 150 0.71 9.57 8.08
N GLY A 151 0.80 9.19 9.35
CA GLY A 151 2.01 9.38 10.16
C GLY A 151 2.26 10.82 10.63
N TRP A 152 1.32 11.75 10.38
CA TRP A 152 1.47 13.18 10.67
C TRP A 152 0.47 13.71 11.68
N HIS A 153 -0.79 13.30 11.59
CA HIS A 153 -1.84 13.77 12.49
C HIS A 153 -1.68 13.18 13.89
N SER A 154 -1.84 14.04 14.88
CA SER A 154 -1.85 13.65 16.30
C SER A 154 -3.10 14.21 16.97
N TYR A 155 -3.78 13.37 17.74
CA TYR A 155 -4.96 13.73 18.50
C TYR A 155 -4.78 13.36 19.97
N PRO A 156 -5.33 14.15 20.92
CA PRO A 156 -5.36 13.75 22.32
C PRO A 156 -6.08 12.40 22.51
N VAL A 157 -5.67 11.66 23.57
CA VAL A 157 -6.32 10.39 23.90
C VAL A 157 -7.81 10.62 24.15
N GLY A 158 -8.66 9.83 23.51
CA GLY A 158 -10.12 9.93 23.65
C GLY A 158 -10.79 11.01 22.79
N PHE A 159 -10.03 11.72 21.94
CA PHE A 159 -10.59 12.67 20.98
C PHE A 159 -11.59 11.99 20.03
N LYS A 160 -12.73 12.63 19.79
CA LYS A 160 -13.74 12.21 18.81
C LYS A 160 -14.11 13.40 17.95
N PHE A 161 -14.33 13.13 16.66
CA PHE A 161 -15.01 14.07 15.77
C PHE A 161 -16.51 13.97 16.03
N GLU A 162 -17.14 15.06 16.41
CA GLU A 162 -18.60 15.17 16.57
C GLU A 162 -19.23 15.70 15.27
#